data_da45028db874d188cc4afaf8afb8727d
#
_entry.id   da45028db874d188cc4afaf8afb8727d
#
_cell.length_a   1.000
_cell.length_b   1.000
_cell.length_c   1.000
_cell.angle_alpha   90.00
_cell.angle_beta   90.00
_cell.angle_gamma   90.00
#
_symmetry.space_group_name_H-M   'P 1'
#
loop_
_entity.id
_entity.type
_entity.pdbx_description
1 polymer ?
#
loop_
_entity_poly.entity_id
_entity_poly.type
_entity_poly.pdbx_seq_one_letter_code
_entity_poly.pdbx_strand_id
1 'polypeptide(L)'
;PESGHWLNNPHADDLDFQIEADFAGLMSPGMPNAASEFCDRAGHIMNYGDGWYGGVYVAAMYSLSFVSDDIGFIVEEALKTIPEQSRYHRCMKDVIAWHKQYPGDWKRTWFECEKKWSSDIGCPDGVFVPFNIDAVTNSAYILIGLLYGEGDFSKTLDIATRCGQDSDCNPASAGGILGAMLGYSKIPEKWMRNLREVEDMEFAYTDISLNRTYKMSFDQALEVIRRNGGSAGETDVTIACQQPVPVRFEQSFEGHYPTCLLYTSPSPRD
;
A
#
# COMPACT_ATOMS: atom_id res chain seq x y z
N PRO A 1 -17.37 11.06 -14.00
CA PRO A 1 -16.22 10.26 -13.56
C PRO A 1 -15.41 11.05 -12.56
N GLU A 2 -14.85 10.35 -11.57
CA GLU A 2 -14.02 10.87 -10.50
C GLU A 2 -12.72 11.47 -11.07
N SER A 3 -12.09 12.40 -10.35
CA SER A 3 -10.86 13.07 -10.84
C SER A 3 -9.72 12.09 -11.06
N GLY A 4 -9.57 11.07 -10.21
CA GLY A 4 -8.57 10.02 -10.33
C GLY A 4 -8.82 9.02 -11.46
N HIS A 5 -10.00 8.99 -12.05
CA HIS A 5 -10.32 8.05 -13.13
C HIS A 5 -9.44 8.31 -14.36
N TRP A 6 -8.95 7.26 -15.01
CA TRP A 6 -8.04 7.33 -16.16
C TRP A 6 -8.54 8.18 -17.34
N LEU A 7 -9.85 8.45 -17.47
CA LEU A 7 -10.37 9.41 -18.43
C LEU A 7 -9.93 10.85 -18.14
N ASN A 8 -9.64 11.16 -16.88
CA ASN A 8 -9.27 12.51 -16.43
C ASN A 8 -7.82 12.58 -15.97
N ASN A 9 -7.24 11.44 -15.57
CA ASN A 9 -5.90 11.34 -15.03
C ASN A 9 -5.12 10.22 -15.75
N PRO A 10 -4.12 10.53 -16.59
CA PRO A 10 -3.27 9.51 -17.22
C PRO A 10 -2.42 8.73 -16.20
N HIS A 11 -2.23 9.26 -14.99
CA HIS A 11 -1.49 8.67 -13.88
C HIS A 11 -2.42 7.93 -12.89
N ALA A 12 -3.55 7.43 -13.34
CA ALA A 12 -4.52 6.73 -12.48
C ALA A 12 -3.94 5.47 -11.79
N ASP A 13 -2.97 4.81 -12.41
CA ASP A 13 -2.33 3.59 -11.92
C ASP A 13 -1.03 3.85 -11.12
N ASP A 14 -0.69 5.13 -10.87
CA ASP A 14 0.44 5.52 -10.04
C ASP A 14 0.20 5.19 -8.57
N LEU A 15 1.28 5.15 -7.79
CA LEU A 15 1.25 4.78 -6.37
C LEU A 15 0.81 5.90 -5.41
N ASP A 16 0.37 7.07 -5.90
CA ASP A 16 0.11 8.25 -5.06
C ASP A 16 -0.82 7.96 -3.89
N PHE A 17 -1.96 7.35 -4.13
CA PHE A 17 -2.86 7.00 -3.04
C PHE A 17 -2.33 5.86 -2.17
N GLN A 18 -1.52 4.95 -2.73
CA GLN A 18 -0.91 3.86 -1.97
C GLN A 18 -0.05 4.39 -0.82
N ILE A 19 0.75 5.44 -1.06
CA ILE A 19 1.64 6.01 -0.05
C ILE A 19 0.92 6.85 1.00
N GLU A 20 -0.32 7.23 0.75
CA GLU A 20 -1.14 8.04 1.64
C GLU A 20 -2.20 7.24 2.41
N ALA A 21 -2.41 5.97 2.06
CA ALA A 21 -3.53 5.17 2.56
C ALA A 21 -3.35 4.63 4.00
N ASP A 22 -2.20 4.84 4.62
CA ASP A 22 -1.88 4.40 5.98
C ASP A 22 -2.93 4.90 7.01
N PHE A 23 -3.39 6.15 6.90
CA PHE A 23 -4.40 6.71 7.79
C PHE A 23 -5.68 5.88 7.83
N ALA A 24 -6.13 5.34 6.70
CA ALA A 24 -7.35 4.55 6.61
C ALA A 24 -7.23 3.25 7.41
N GLY A 25 -6.08 2.56 7.30
CA GLY A 25 -5.79 1.36 8.07
C GLY A 25 -5.55 1.63 9.55
N LEU A 26 -4.77 2.66 9.88
CA LEU A 26 -4.47 3.06 11.27
C LEU A 26 -5.73 3.45 12.05
N MET A 27 -6.71 4.08 11.39
CA MET A 27 -8.00 4.43 12.01
C MET A 27 -9.04 3.30 11.99
N SER A 28 -8.71 2.15 11.39
CA SER A 28 -9.63 1.01 11.24
C SER A 28 -9.01 -0.29 11.77
N PRO A 29 -8.52 -0.36 13.04
CA PRO A 29 -7.83 -1.53 13.57
C PRO A 29 -8.71 -2.79 13.51
N GLY A 30 -8.22 -3.85 12.83
CA GLY A 30 -8.96 -5.11 12.65
C GLY A 30 -10.21 -5.02 11.76
N MET A 31 -10.42 -3.90 11.07
CA MET A 31 -11.61 -3.63 10.26
C MET A 31 -11.25 -3.25 8.82
N PRO A 32 -10.70 -4.18 8.01
CA PRO A 32 -10.21 -3.90 6.66
C PRO A 32 -11.29 -3.36 5.71
N ASN A 33 -12.56 -3.72 5.91
CA ASN A 33 -13.64 -3.22 5.07
C ASN A 33 -13.97 -1.75 5.38
N ALA A 34 -13.90 -1.36 6.66
CA ALA A 34 -14.00 0.05 7.05
C ALA A 34 -12.84 0.88 6.47
N ALA A 35 -11.62 0.33 6.48
CA ALA A 35 -10.48 0.95 5.80
C ALA A 35 -10.75 1.14 4.29
N SER A 36 -11.32 0.12 3.62
CA SER A 36 -11.67 0.19 2.20
C SER A 36 -12.71 1.28 1.90
N GLU A 37 -13.66 1.55 2.82
CA GLU A 37 -14.63 2.65 2.67
C GLU A 37 -13.96 4.02 2.70
N PHE A 38 -12.93 4.22 3.54
CA PHE A 38 -12.12 5.45 3.51
C PHE A 38 -11.35 5.56 2.19
N CYS A 39 -10.74 4.46 1.76
CA CYS A 39 -10.01 4.40 0.48
C CYS A 39 -10.92 4.71 -0.71
N ASP A 40 -12.18 4.28 -0.69
CA ASP A 40 -13.14 4.57 -1.77
C ASP A 40 -13.41 6.07 -1.89
N ARG A 41 -13.49 6.78 -0.78
CA ARG A 41 -13.77 8.23 -0.77
C ARG A 41 -12.56 9.08 -1.09
N ALA A 42 -11.40 8.75 -0.53
CA ALA A 42 -10.19 9.56 -0.67
C ALA A 42 -9.40 9.20 -1.93
N GLY A 43 -9.24 7.91 -2.22
CA GLY A 43 -8.36 7.45 -3.28
C GLY A 43 -8.80 7.81 -4.68
N HIS A 44 -10.12 7.89 -4.92
CA HIS A 44 -10.65 8.27 -6.24
C HIS A 44 -10.50 9.77 -6.58
N ILE A 45 -9.93 10.56 -5.65
CA ILE A 45 -9.49 11.92 -5.95
C ILE A 45 -8.29 11.88 -6.89
N MET A 46 -7.37 10.92 -6.70
CA MET A 46 -6.09 10.85 -7.41
C MET A 46 -5.87 9.58 -8.22
N ASN A 47 -6.43 8.43 -7.84
CA ASN A 47 -6.17 7.15 -8.51
C ASN A 47 -7.46 6.39 -8.85
N TYR A 48 -7.30 5.36 -9.70
CA TYR A 48 -8.35 4.45 -10.11
C TYR A 48 -7.72 3.10 -10.49
N GLY A 49 -8.48 1.99 -10.45
CA GLY A 49 -7.93 0.69 -10.84
C GLY A 49 -6.75 0.26 -9.97
N ASP A 50 -5.64 -0.13 -10.58
CA ASP A 50 -4.46 -0.66 -9.89
C ASP A 50 -3.84 0.36 -8.90
N GLY A 51 -3.84 1.65 -9.21
CA GLY A 51 -3.37 2.70 -8.30
C GLY A 51 -4.23 2.81 -7.04
N TRP A 52 -5.55 2.73 -7.18
CA TRP A 52 -6.47 2.70 -6.04
C TRP A 52 -6.34 1.41 -5.24
N TYR A 53 -6.19 0.25 -5.91
CA TYR A 53 -5.98 -1.03 -5.21
C TYR A 53 -4.73 -1.01 -4.35
N GLY A 54 -3.67 -0.30 -4.76
CA GLY A 54 -2.48 -0.07 -3.96
C GLY A 54 -2.80 0.48 -2.57
N GLY A 55 -3.60 1.53 -2.53
CA GLY A 55 -4.05 2.12 -1.27
C GLY A 55 -4.96 1.21 -0.45
N VAL A 56 -5.93 0.53 -1.10
CA VAL A 56 -6.82 -0.43 -0.42
C VAL A 56 -6.03 -1.55 0.24
N TYR A 57 -5.05 -2.11 -0.46
CA TYR A 57 -4.23 -3.22 0.04
C TYR A 57 -3.32 -2.79 1.20
N VAL A 58 -2.64 -1.65 1.06
CA VAL A 58 -1.80 -1.09 2.12
C VAL A 58 -2.63 -0.79 3.36
N ALA A 59 -3.77 -0.12 3.22
CA ALA A 59 -4.68 0.16 4.33
C ALA A 59 -5.19 -1.12 5.02
N ALA A 60 -5.51 -2.16 4.24
CA ALA A 60 -5.92 -3.45 4.80
C ALA A 60 -4.79 -4.13 5.60
N MET A 61 -3.54 -4.06 5.13
CA MET A 61 -2.37 -4.57 5.88
C MET A 61 -2.17 -3.81 7.18
N TYR A 62 -2.25 -2.48 7.19
CA TYR A 62 -2.22 -1.68 8.43
C TYR A 62 -3.34 -2.08 9.40
N SER A 63 -4.56 -2.20 8.89
CA SER A 63 -5.72 -2.61 9.70
C SER A 63 -5.51 -3.96 10.39
N LEU A 64 -5.03 -4.95 9.64
CA LEU A 64 -4.81 -6.32 10.15
C LEU A 64 -3.60 -6.41 11.09
N SER A 65 -2.62 -5.51 10.98
CA SER A 65 -1.44 -5.45 11.85
C SER A 65 -1.78 -5.20 13.34
N PHE A 66 -2.96 -4.66 13.63
CA PHE A 66 -3.42 -4.48 15.02
C PHE A 66 -3.90 -5.77 15.67
N VAL A 67 -4.21 -6.80 14.88
CA VAL A 67 -4.87 -8.03 15.36
C VAL A 67 -4.11 -9.31 15.01
N SER A 68 -2.95 -9.17 14.37
CA SER A 68 -2.07 -10.29 14.05
C SER A 68 -0.59 -9.87 14.12
N ASP A 69 0.26 -10.79 14.55
CA ASP A 69 1.72 -10.70 14.53
C ASP A 69 2.35 -11.63 13.47
N ASP A 70 1.54 -12.20 12.59
CA ASP A 70 1.95 -13.04 11.46
C ASP A 70 1.90 -12.25 10.16
N ILE A 71 3.06 -11.89 9.64
CA ILE A 71 3.19 -11.13 8.37
C ILE A 71 2.59 -11.92 7.20
N GLY A 72 2.78 -13.25 7.17
CA GLY A 72 2.22 -14.10 6.12
C GLY A 72 0.70 -14.04 6.10
N PHE A 73 0.08 -14.12 7.29
CA PHE A 73 -1.36 -13.96 7.46
C PHE A 73 -1.81 -12.55 7.03
N ILE A 74 -1.14 -11.50 7.50
CA ILE A 74 -1.50 -10.11 7.19
C ILE A 74 -1.54 -9.87 5.67
N VAL A 75 -0.51 -10.28 4.94
CA VAL A 75 -0.43 -10.04 3.50
C VAL A 75 -1.44 -10.89 2.71
N GLU A 76 -1.68 -12.16 3.12
CA GLU A 76 -2.63 -13.04 2.45
C GLU A 76 -4.09 -12.63 2.73
N GLU A 77 -4.42 -12.26 3.98
CA GLU A 77 -5.76 -11.78 4.33
C GLU A 77 -6.07 -10.42 3.69
N ALA A 78 -5.13 -9.47 3.77
CA ALA A 78 -5.32 -8.17 3.13
C ALA A 78 -5.60 -8.30 1.62
N LEU A 79 -4.96 -9.26 0.95
CA LEU A 79 -5.15 -9.47 -0.49
C LEU A 79 -6.60 -9.83 -0.86
N LYS A 80 -7.38 -10.35 0.08
CA LYS A 80 -8.80 -10.65 -0.14
C LYS A 80 -9.66 -9.38 -0.33
N THR A 81 -9.16 -8.21 0.01
CA THR A 81 -9.84 -6.94 -0.29
C THR A 81 -9.75 -6.56 -1.77
N ILE A 82 -8.86 -7.19 -2.53
CA ILE A 82 -8.60 -6.87 -3.93
C ILE A 82 -9.28 -7.89 -4.85
N PRO A 83 -9.98 -7.45 -5.92
CA PRO A 83 -10.63 -8.35 -6.87
C PRO A 83 -9.62 -9.28 -7.54
N GLU A 84 -9.87 -10.61 -7.49
CA GLU A 84 -8.97 -11.65 -8.00
C GLU A 84 -8.63 -11.52 -9.48
N GLN A 85 -9.52 -10.95 -10.28
CA GLN A 85 -9.34 -10.75 -11.72
C GLN A 85 -8.43 -9.56 -12.07
N SER A 86 -8.07 -8.70 -11.09
CA SER A 86 -7.20 -7.54 -11.33
C SER A 86 -5.75 -7.97 -11.63
N ARG A 87 -5.04 -7.14 -12.38
CA ARG A 87 -3.59 -7.27 -12.58
C ARG A 87 -2.87 -7.18 -11.24
N TYR A 88 -3.30 -6.24 -10.40
CA TYR A 88 -2.78 -6.02 -9.06
C TYR A 88 -2.80 -7.30 -8.20
N HIS A 89 -3.97 -7.90 -8.02
CA HIS A 89 -4.13 -9.13 -7.22
C HIS A 89 -3.22 -10.26 -7.73
N ARG A 90 -3.15 -10.46 -9.05
CA ARG A 90 -2.31 -11.50 -9.65
C ARG A 90 -0.83 -11.29 -9.37
N CYS A 91 -0.35 -10.04 -9.41
CA CYS A 91 1.04 -9.72 -9.08
C CYS A 91 1.35 -10.05 -7.61
N MET A 92 0.52 -9.58 -6.68
CA MET A 92 0.71 -9.86 -5.25
C MET A 92 0.70 -11.36 -4.95
N LYS A 93 -0.20 -12.10 -5.59
CA LYS A 93 -0.28 -13.57 -5.48
C LYS A 93 0.99 -14.26 -5.99
N ASP A 94 1.57 -13.79 -7.10
CA ASP A 94 2.83 -14.29 -7.61
C ASP A 94 3.99 -14.05 -6.62
N VAL A 95 4.08 -12.85 -6.04
CA VAL A 95 5.13 -12.52 -5.05
C VAL A 95 5.04 -13.44 -3.84
N ILE A 96 3.84 -13.68 -3.31
CA ILE A 96 3.61 -14.61 -2.19
C ILE A 96 4.03 -16.04 -2.59
N ALA A 97 3.71 -16.47 -3.82
CA ALA A 97 4.10 -17.79 -4.32
C ALA A 97 5.62 -17.90 -4.50
N TRP A 98 6.29 -16.89 -5.02
CA TRP A 98 7.74 -16.87 -5.16
C TRP A 98 8.47 -16.82 -3.82
N HIS A 99 7.94 -16.12 -2.84
CA HIS A 99 8.47 -16.17 -1.48
C HIS A 99 8.49 -17.61 -0.93
N LYS A 100 7.38 -18.36 -1.13
CA LYS A 100 7.31 -19.78 -0.75
C LYS A 100 8.26 -20.67 -1.56
N GLN A 101 8.50 -20.33 -2.82
CA GLN A 101 9.40 -21.06 -3.73
C GLN A 101 10.88 -20.78 -3.48
N TYR A 102 11.22 -19.54 -3.10
CA TYR A 102 12.61 -19.07 -2.90
C TYR A 102 12.82 -18.52 -1.48
N PRO A 103 12.65 -19.35 -0.44
CA PRO A 103 12.80 -18.91 0.94
C PRO A 103 14.23 -18.39 1.19
N GLY A 104 14.33 -17.17 1.73
CA GLY A 104 15.63 -16.54 2.00
C GLY A 104 16.32 -15.86 0.81
N ASP A 105 15.82 -16.01 -0.42
CA ASP A 105 16.36 -15.36 -1.62
C ASP A 105 15.39 -14.30 -2.18
N TRP A 106 15.33 -13.15 -1.52
CA TRP A 106 14.49 -12.05 -1.95
C TRP A 106 14.86 -11.50 -3.34
N LYS A 107 16.16 -11.57 -3.71
CA LYS A 107 16.63 -11.10 -5.02
C LYS A 107 16.08 -11.93 -6.16
N ARG A 108 15.89 -13.22 -5.92
CA ARG A 108 15.27 -14.10 -6.91
C ARG A 108 13.79 -13.76 -7.10
N THR A 109 13.04 -13.55 -6.01
CA THR A 109 11.65 -13.11 -6.07
C THR A 109 11.52 -11.74 -6.75
N TRP A 110 12.38 -10.79 -6.40
CA TRP A 110 12.46 -9.48 -7.05
C TRP A 110 12.69 -9.63 -8.57
N PHE A 111 13.67 -10.46 -8.98
CA PHE A 111 13.97 -10.69 -10.39
C PHE A 111 12.80 -11.30 -11.17
N GLU A 112 12.09 -12.27 -10.59
CA GLU A 112 10.89 -12.85 -11.23
C GLU A 112 9.76 -11.81 -11.32
N CYS A 113 9.62 -10.94 -10.31
CA CYS A 113 8.66 -9.84 -10.31
C CYS A 113 8.98 -8.85 -11.43
N GLU A 114 10.21 -8.35 -11.49
CA GLU A 114 10.68 -7.44 -12.54
C GLU A 114 10.44 -8.00 -13.94
N LYS A 115 10.84 -9.23 -14.15
CA LYS A 115 10.70 -9.89 -15.45
C LYS A 115 9.26 -10.04 -15.92
N LYS A 116 8.31 -10.23 -15.00
CA LYS A 116 6.91 -10.51 -15.33
C LYS A 116 6.02 -9.29 -15.29
N TRP A 117 6.25 -8.37 -14.37
CA TRP A 117 5.29 -7.32 -14.03
C TRP A 117 5.80 -5.90 -14.31
N SER A 118 7.12 -5.69 -14.35
CA SER A 118 7.69 -4.38 -14.73
C SER A 118 7.57 -4.15 -16.23
N SER A 119 7.24 -2.92 -16.64
CA SER A 119 7.12 -2.55 -18.04
C SER A 119 7.30 -1.05 -18.22
N ASP A 120 8.25 -0.66 -19.08
CA ASP A 120 8.43 0.72 -19.50
C ASP A 120 7.49 1.13 -20.65
N ILE A 121 6.69 0.18 -21.16
CA ILE A 121 5.76 0.45 -22.27
C ILE A 121 4.50 1.17 -21.78
N GLY A 122 4.11 0.92 -20.54
CA GLY A 122 2.91 1.48 -19.96
C GLY A 122 3.05 2.86 -19.33
N CYS A 123 4.20 3.51 -19.44
CA CYS A 123 4.41 4.82 -18.84
C CYS A 123 3.59 5.91 -19.53
N PRO A 124 2.76 6.70 -18.79
CA PRO A 124 1.96 7.78 -19.36
C PRO A 124 2.81 8.92 -19.92
N ASP A 125 4.06 9.07 -19.47
CA ASP A 125 4.99 10.12 -19.93
C ASP A 125 5.65 9.80 -21.27
N GLY A 126 5.54 8.58 -21.74
CA GLY A 126 6.03 8.18 -23.05
C GLY A 126 6.55 6.75 -23.14
N VAL A 127 6.72 6.29 -24.36
CA VAL A 127 7.25 4.95 -24.63
C VAL A 127 8.73 4.87 -24.28
N PHE A 128 9.11 3.80 -23.57
CA PHE A 128 10.46 3.59 -23.03
C PHE A 128 10.92 4.62 -22.01
N VAL A 129 10.00 5.39 -21.45
CA VAL A 129 10.25 6.15 -20.23
C VAL A 129 10.03 5.22 -19.03
N PRO A 130 10.96 5.15 -18.07
CA PRO A 130 10.79 4.31 -16.88
C PRO A 130 9.54 4.69 -16.11
N PHE A 131 8.70 3.70 -15.78
CA PHE A 131 7.51 3.90 -14.95
C PHE A 131 7.78 3.43 -13.52
N ASN A 132 8.58 4.21 -12.79
CA ASN A 132 9.03 3.89 -11.42
C ASN A 132 7.98 4.15 -10.34
N ILE A 133 6.82 4.67 -10.69
CA ILE A 133 5.70 4.95 -9.78
C ILE A 133 4.47 4.06 -10.04
N ASP A 134 4.61 2.99 -10.83
CA ASP A 134 3.56 1.99 -11.01
C ASP A 134 3.19 1.34 -9.66
N ALA A 135 1.93 1.46 -9.25
CA ALA A 135 1.45 0.95 -7.98
C ALA A 135 1.64 -0.57 -7.83
N VAL A 136 1.55 -1.34 -8.92
CA VAL A 136 1.66 -2.80 -8.88
C VAL A 136 3.05 -3.26 -8.50
N THR A 137 4.08 -2.76 -9.18
CA THR A 137 5.47 -3.15 -8.91
C THR A 137 5.95 -2.61 -7.57
N ASN A 138 5.59 -1.37 -7.22
CA ASN A 138 5.95 -0.79 -5.92
C ASN A 138 5.26 -1.53 -4.75
N SER A 139 4.00 -1.94 -4.88
CA SER A 139 3.35 -2.81 -3.90
C SER A 139 4.05 -4.16 -3.75
N ALA A 140 4.51 -4.75 -4.85
CA ALA A 140 5.29 -5.98 -4.81
C ALA A 140 6.57 -5.82 -3.97
N TYR A 141 7.23 -4.65 -4.04
CA TYR A 141 8.45 -4.38 -3.26
C TYR A 141 8.17 -4.16 -1.78
N ILE A 142 7.02 -3.57 -1.43
CA ILE A 142 6.54 -3.54 -0.05
C ILE A 142 6.38 -4.97 0.49
N LEU A 143 5.74 -5.86 -0.28
CA LEU A 143 5.57 -7.26 0.10
C LEU A 143 6.90 -8.00 0.25
N ILE A 144 7.83 -7.82 -0.70
CA ILE A 144 9.15 -8.44 -0.62
C ILE A 144 9.87 -7.99 0.66
N GLY A 145 9.81 -6.69 0.97
CA GLY A 145 10.37 -6.16 2.21
C GLY A 145 9.77 -6.80 3.46
N LEU A 146 8.45 -6.88 3.56
CA LEU A 146 7.73 -7.46 4.69
C LEU A 146 8.03 -8.97 4.84
N LEU A 147 7.86 -9.75 3.76
CA LEU A 147 7.98 -11.20 3.79
C LEU A 147 9.41 -11.68 4.08
N TYR A 148 10.41 -11.05 3.47
CA TYR A 148 11.81 -11.42 3.66
C TYR A 148 12.49 -10.69 4.81
N GLY A 149 11.86 -9.64 5.34
CA GLY A 149 12.30 -8.97 6.56
C GLY A 149 12.10 -9.81 7.82
N GLU A 150 11.14 -10.76 7.80
CA GLU A 150 10.91 -11.75 8.88
C GLU A 150 10.67 -11.07 10.26
N GLY A 151 10.04 -9.90 10.27
CA GLY A 151 9.78 -9.12 11.48
C GLY A 151 10.95 -8.27 11.98
N ASP A 152 12.13 -8.34 11.36
CA ASP A 152 13.23 -7.42 11.66
C ASP A 152 12.99 -6.09 10.93
N PHE A 153 12.84 -5.02 11.71
CA PHE A 153 12.54 -3.69 11.20
C PHE A 153 13.60 -3.17 10.21
N SER A 154 14.88 -3.37 10.54
CA SER A 154 15.97 -2.88 9.70
C SER A 154 16.14 -3.68 8.42
N LYS A 155 15.97 -4.99 8.50
CA LYS A 155 16.02 -5.89 7.34
C LYS A 155 14.85 -5.61 6.39
N THR A 156 13.66 -5.38 6.93
CA THR A 156 12.46 -5.00 6.15
C THR A 156 12.71 -3.74 5.35
N LEU A 157 13.18 -2.67 6.01
CA LEU A 157 13.48 -1.40 5.35
C LEU A 157 14.59 -1.54 4.30
N ASP A 158 15.69 -2.23 4.64
CA ASP A 158 16.83 -2.44 3.71
C ASP A 158 16.38 -3.17 2.44
N ILE A 159 15.61 -4.24 2.57
CA ILE A 159 15.13 -5.01 1.42
C ILE A 159 14.15 -4.20 0.58
N ALA A 160 13.15 -3.55 1.18
CA ALA A 160 12.18 -2.75 0.45
C ALA A 160 12.87 -1.61 -0.33
N THR A 161 13.84 -0.92 0.29
CA THR A 161 14.64 0.13 -0.36
C THR A 161 15.44 -0.43 -1.56
N ARG A 162 16.07 -1.60 -1.39
CA ARG A 162 16.93 -2.21 -2.41
C ARG A 162 16.17 -2.82 -3.59
N CYS A 163 14.88 -3.03 -3.47
CA CYS A 163 14.05 -3.43 -4.60
C CYS A 163 14.04 -2.37 -5.71
N GLY A 164 14.26 -1.11 -5.37
CA GLY A 164 14.35 -0.03 -6.36
C GLY A 164 13.02 0.70 -6.57
N GLN A 165 12.91 1.35 -7.71
CA GLN A 165 11.80 2.22 -8.07
C GLN A 165 11.56 3.29 -6.99
N ASP A 166 10.42 3.33 -6.33
CA ASP A 166 10.15 4.29 -5.26
C ASP A 166 10.81 3.84 -3.94
N SER A 167 12.10 4.12 -3.82
CA SER A 167 12.98 3.59 -2.76
C SER A 167 12.88 4.31 -1.41
N ASP A 168 11.99 5.28 -1.27
CA ASP A 168 11.66 5.98 -0.01
C ASP A 168 10.23 5.66 0.45
N CYS A 169 9.23 5.64 -0.43
CA CYS A 169 7.87 5.34 -0.04
C CYS A 169 7.63 3.84 0.21
N ASN A 170 8.25 2.94 -0.57
CA ASN A 170 8.11 1.50 -0.36
C ASN A 170 8.60 1.07 1.03
N PRO A 171 9.82 1.44 1.49
CA PRO A 171 10.23 1.13 2.86
C PRO A 171 9.43 1.91 3.92
N ALA A 172 8.91 3.10 3.63
CA ALA A 172 8.02 3.81 4.55
C ALA A 172 6.73 3.02 4.81
N SER A 173 6.07 2.54 3.76
CA SER A 173 4.88 1.69 3.87
C SER A 173 5.17 0.36 4.58
N ALA A 174 6.24 -0.35 4.19
CA ALA A 174 6.64 -1.60 4.83
C ALA A 174 6.99 -1.41 6.31
N GLY A 175 7.74 -0.36 6.63
CA GLY A 175 8.11 0.01 8.00
C GLY A 175 6.91 0.42 8.84
N GLY A 176 5.97 1.15 8.26
CA GLY A 176 4.74 1.55 8.94
C GLY A 176 3.84 0.37 9.30
N ILE A 177 3.61 -0.56 8.36
CA ILE A 177 2.84 -1.79 8.59
C ILE A 177 3.51 -2.63 9.69
N LEU A 178 4.83 -2.86 9.58
CA LEU A 178 5.59 -3.60 10.59
C LEU A 178 5.59 -2.86 11.93
N GLY A 179 5.70 -1.54 11.94
CA GLY A 179 5.64 -0.71 13.14
C GLY A 179 4.29 -0.80 13.85
N ALA A 180 3.18 -0.81 13.10
CA ALA A 180 1.84 -1.02 13.64
C ALA A 180 1.69 -2.42 14.29
N MET A 181 2.25 -3.45 13.64
CA MET A 181 2.27 -4.83 14.17
C MET A 181 3.11 -4.95 15.45
N LEU A 182 4.29 -4.35 15.48
CA LEU A 182 5.19 -4.41 16.63
C LEU A 182 4.71 -3.55 17.81
N GLY A 183 4.07 -2.43 17.51
CA GLY A 183 3.75 -1.37 18.45
C GLY A 183 4.95 -0.42 18.71
N TYR A 184 4.65 0.83 19.01
CA TYR A 184 5.61 1.93 19.16
C TYR A 184 6.82 1.61 20.07
N SER A 185 6.58 0.95 21.19
CA SER A 185 7.64 0.63 22.17
C SER A 185 8.66 -0.41 21.68
N LYS A 186 8.35 -1.14 20.60
CA LYS A 186 9.25 -2.18 20.05
C LYS A 186 9.96 -1.73 18.78
N ILE A 187 9.66 -0.53 18.27
CA ILE A 187 10.41 0.04 17.13
C ILE A 187 11.85 0.32 17.63
N PRO A 188 12.89 -0.13 16.91
CA PRO A 188 14.27 0.05 17.35
C PRO A 188 14.65 1.54 17.47
N GLU A 189 15.30 1.92 18.57
CA GLU A 189 15.66 3.31 18.91
C GLU A 189 16.40 4.06 17.79
N LYS A 190 17.22 3.35 17.01
CA LYS A 190 17.95 3.96 15.89
C LYS A 190 17.02 4.56 14.82
N TRP A 191 15.79 4.03 14.68
CA TRP A 191 14.77 4.50 13.74
C TRP A 191 13.88 5.60 14.36
N MET A 192 13.91 5.72 15.69
CA MET A 192 13.17 6.73 16.47
C MET A 192 14.03 7.93 16.82
N ARG A 193 15.33 7.89 16.49
CA ARG A 193 16.29 8.94 16.85
C ARG A 193 15.82 10.30 16.33
N ASN A 194 15.84 11.27 17.23
CA ASN A 194 15.41 12.65 17.04
C ASN A 194 13.89 12.85 16.81
N LEU A 195 13.10 11.77 16.70
CA LEU A 195 11.65 11.92 16.51
C LEU A 195 11.02 12.67 17.69
N ARG A 196 11.37 12.28 18.92
CA ARG A 196 10.82 12.90 20.15
C ARG A 196 11.14 14.40 20.28
N GLU A 197 12.19 14.87 19.65
CA GLU A 197 12.58 16.28 19.67
C GLU A 197 11.69 17.14 18.77
N VAL A 198 11.00 16.52 17.81
CA VAL A 198 10.16 17.20 16.81
C VAL A 198 8.68 16.87 16.92
N GLU A 199 8.27 15.95 17.81
CA GLU A 199 6.87 15.51 17.93
C GLU A 199 5.88 16.63 18.28
N ASP A 200 6.34 17.67 19.00
CA ASP A 200 5.52 18.84 19.35
C ASP A 200 5.68 20.02 18.36
N MET A 201 6.57 19.89 17.38
CA MET A 201 6.74 20.95 16.37
C MET A 201 5.56 20.94 15.41
N GLU A 202 4.96 22.09 15.20
CA GLU A 202 3.88 22.24 14.22
C GLU A 202 4.41 22.11 12.80
N PHE A 203 3.62 21.43 11.95
CA PHE A 203 3.92 21.38 10.52
C PHE A 203 3.74 22.76 9.88
N ALA A 204 4.46 23.03 8.80
CA ALA A 204 4.34 24.28 8.08
C ALA A 204 2.88 24.57 7.67
N TYR A 205 2.45 25.81 7.87
CA TYR A 205 1.12 26.32 7.52
C TYR A 205 -0.08 25.70 8.28
N THR A 206 0.16 25.02 9.40
CA THR A 206 -0.89 24.42 10.23
C THR A 206 -0.52 24.53 11.71
N ASP A 207 -1.50 24.36 12.59
CA ASP A 207 -1.35 24.26 14.05
C ASP A 207 -1.28 22.79 14.52
N ILE A 208 -0.97 21.86 13.62
CA ILE A 208 -0.93 20.41 13.88
C ILE A 208 0.53 19.99 14.04
N SER A 209 0.81 19.18 15.07
CA SER A 209 2.07 18.48 15.32
C SER A 209 1.88 16.96 15.24
N LEU A 210 2.96 16.17 15.27
CA LEU A 210 2.87 14.72 15.35
C LEU A 210 2.04 14.26 16.55
N ASN A 211 2.30 14.79 17.74
CA ASN A 211 1.54 14.45 18.95
C ASN A 211 0.04 14.75 18.82
N ARG A 212 -0.29 15.87 18.18
CA ARG A 212 -1.69 16.19 17.89
C ARG A 212 -2.29 15.22 16.86
N THR A 213 -1.53 14.86 15.83
CA THR A 213 -1.95 13.86 14.82
C THR A 213 -2.20 12.50 15.46
N TYR A 214 -1.33 12.01 16.35
CA TYR A 214 -1.54 10.75 17.08
C TYR A 214 -2.85 10.75 17.85
N LYS A 215 -3.09 11.85 18.59
CA LYS A 215 -4.35 11.97 19.35
C LYS A 215 -5.58 12.00 18.45
N MET A 216 -5.53 12.78 17.37
CA MET A 216 -6.65 12.88 16.41
C MET A 216 -6.94 11.53 15.76
N SER A 217 -5.92 10.82 15.30
CA SER A 217 -6.06 9.49 14.68
C SER A 217 -6.60 8.46 15.67
N PHE A 218 -6.16 8.50 16.92
CA PHE A 218 -6.67 7.63 17.98
C PHE A 218 -8.15 7.90 18.29
N ASP A 219 -8.53 9.17 18.45
CA ASP A 219 -9.92 9.56 18.69
C ASP A 219 -10.83 9.12 17.52
N GLN A 220 -10.37 9.26 16.28
CA GLN A 220 -11.08 8.79 15.09
C GLN A 220 -11.18 7.26 15.06
N ALA A 221 -10.12 6.53 15.39
CA ALA A 221 -10.14 5.07 15.47
C ALA A 221 -11.21 4.57 16.47
N LEU A 222 -11.32 5.19 17.65
CA LEU A 222 -12.34 4.85 18.62
C LEU A 222 -13.76 5.07 18.07
N GLU A 223 -13.96 6.13 17.29
CA GLU A 223 -15.25 6.40 16.65
C GLU A 223 -15.57 5.38 15.56
N VAL A 224 -14.58 5.03 14.73
CA VAL A 224 -14.73 3.99 13.70
C VAL A 224 -15.07 2.63 14.34
N ILE A 225 -14.40 2.28 15.43
CA ILE A 225 -14.69 1.05 16.19
C ILE A 225 -16.14 1.02 16.66
N ARG A 226 -16.63 2.12 17.28
CA ARG A 226 -18.03 2.21 17.76
C ARG A 226 -19.03 2.08 16.60
N ARG A 227 -18.80 2.72 15.48
CA ARG A 227 -19.65 2.66 14.28
C ARG A 227 -19.73 1.28 13.65
N ASN A 228 -18.68 0.47 13.85
CA ASN A 228 -18.58 -0.89 13.31
C ASN A 228 -18.92 -1.98 14.33
N GLY A 229 -19.65 -1.65 15.40
CA GLY A 229 -20.17 -2.65 16.35
C GLY A 229 -19.21 -3.03 17.47
N GLY A 230 -18.07 -2.36 17.58
CA GLY A 230 -17.17 -2.46 18.72
C GLY A 230 -17.55 -1.50 19.86
N SER A 231 -16.73 -1.47 20.90
CA SER A 231 -16.90 -0.56 22.03
C SER A 231 -15.56 -0.01 22.51
N ALA A 232 -15.58 1.19 23.09
CA ALA A 232 -14.43 1.80 23.73
C ALA A 232 -14.85 2.26 25.13
N GLY A 233 -14.27 1.62 26.15
CA GLY A 233 -14.34 1.98 27.55
C GLY A 233 -13.22 2.94 27.96
N GLU A 234 -13.04 3.14 29.27
CA GLU A 234 -11.98 4.00 29.81
C GLU A 234 -10.59 3.37 29.69
N THR A 235 -10.49 2.04 29.80
CA THR A 235 -9.24 1.28 29.85
C THR A 235 -9.11 0.19 28.80
N ASP A 236 -10.19 -0.11 28.10
CA ASP A 236 -10.28 -1.23 27.17
C ASP A 236 -11.06 -0.85 25.90
N VAL A 237 -10.70 -1.53 24.82
CA VAL A 237 -11.39 -1.39 23.53
C VAL A 237 -11.71 -2.78 23.00
N THR A 238 -12.96 -2.97 22.60
CA THR A 238 -13.39 -4.20 21.92
C THR A 238 -13.60 -3.92 20.43
N ILE A 239 -12.89 -4.63 19.59
CA ILE A 239 -12.97 -4.51 18.13
C ILE A 239 -13.82 -5.65 17.57
N ALA A 240 -14.85 -5.33 16.81
CA ALA A 240 -15.57 -6.29 15.99
C ALA A 240 -14.77 -6.54 14.70
N CYS A 241 -13.81 -7.48 14.77
CA CYS A 241 -12.94 -7.79 13.63
C CYS A 241 -13.76 -8.19 12.39
N GLN A 242 -13.39 -7.64 11.25
CA GLN A 242 -14.06 -7.91 9.98
C GLN A 242 -13.31 -8.95 9.16
N GLN A 243 -14.05 -9.79 8.43
CA GLN A 243 -13.47 -10.60 7.38
C GLN A 243 -13.34 -9.73 6.12
N PRO A 244 -12.15 -9.68 5.47
CA PRO A 244 -11.98 -8.90 4.26
C PRO A 244 -12.92 -9.33 3.15
N VAL A 245 -13.50 -8.37 2.44
CA VAL A 245 -14.30 -8.60 1.24
C VAL A 245 -13.72 -7.79 0.08
N PRO A 246 -13.75 -8.33 -1.14
CA PRO A 246 -13.22 -7.62 -2.30
C PRO A 246 -13.97 -6.31 -2.53
N VAL A 247 -13.22 -5.25 -2.80
CA VAL A 247 -13.81 -4.00 -3.31
C VAL A 247 -14.31 -4.21 -4.75
N ARG A 248 -15.02 -3.23 -5.31
CA ARG A 248 -15.51 -3.30 -6.69
C ARG A 248 -14.36 -3.48 -7.67
N PHE A 249 -14.60 -4.24 -8.73
CA PHE A 249 -13.63 -4.34 -9.82
C PHE A 249 -13.63 -3.04 -10.63
N GLU A 250 -12.45 -2.51 -10.83
CA GLU A 250 -12.17 -1.39 -11.72
C GLU A 250 -11.13 -1.80 -12.74
N GLN A 251 -11.33 -1.40 -13.97
CA GLN A 251 -10.35 -1.66 -15.01
C GLN A 251 -9.22 -0.65 -14.90
N SER A 252 -7.99 -1.11 -14.78
CA SER A 252 -6.81 -0.27 -14.79
C SER A 252 -6.58 0.34 -16.18
N PHE A 253 -5.73 1.36 -16.24
CA PHE A 253 -5.41 2.07 -17.48
C PHE A 253 -4.61 1.23 -18.47
N GLU A 254 -3.91 0.19 -18.03
CA GLU A 254 -3.06 -0.66 -18.87
C GLU A 254 -3.73 -1.14 -20.17
N GLY A 255 -5.02 -1.48 -20.12
CA GLY A 255 -5.79 -1.87 -21.30
C GLY A 255 -6.09 -0.74 -22.29
N HIS A 256 -5.78 0.48 -21.92
CA HIS A 256 -6.06 1.70 -22.70
C HIS A 256 -4.81 2.36 -23.27
N TYR A 257 -3.62 1.91 -22.86
CA TYR A 257 -2.39 2.37 -23.48
C TYR A 257 -2.37 1.97 -24.95
N PRO A 258 -1.86 2.83 -25.84
CA PRO A 258 -1.64 2.45 -27.21
C PRO A 258 -0.74 1.22 -27.22
N THR A 259 -1.33 0.08 -27.50
CA THR A 259 -0.59 -1.18 -27.65
C THR A 259 0.41 -1.05 -28.80
N CYS A 260 1.42 -1.90 -28.85
CA CYS A 260 2.43 -1.95 -29.92
C CYS A 260 1.83 -1.90 -31.35
N LEU A 261 0.56 -2.14 -31.52
CA LEU A 261 -0.15 -2.02 -32.80
C LEU A 261 -0.08 -0.60 -33.40
N LEU A 262 0.07 0.45 -32.59
CA LEU A 262 0.28 1.81 -33.10
C LEU A 262 1.70 1.98 -33.68
N TYR A 263 2.66 1.17 -33.23
CA TYR A 263 4.05 1.22 -33.73
C TYR A 263 4.30 0.24 -34.89
N THR A 264 3.34 -0.66 -35.14
CA THR A 264 3.39 -1.59 -36.30
C THR A 264 2.53 -1.08 -37.46
N SER A 265 1.79 0.00 -37.28
CA SER A 265 1.12 0.66 -38.41
C SER A 265 2.17 1.29 -39.33
N PRO A 266 2.09 1.09 -40.64
CA PRO A 266 2.98 1.75 -41.58
C PRO A 266 2.95 3.25 -41.34
N SER A 267 4.13 3.86 -41.32
CA SER A 267 4.21 5.31 -41.26
C SER A 267 3.43 5.89 -42.44
N PRO A 268 2.70 7.01 -42.28
CA PRO A 268 2.08 7.69 -43.42
C PRO A 268 3.06 8.17 -44.48
N ARG A 269 4.37 7.90 -44.27
CA ARG A 269 5.46 8.23 -45.21
C ARG A 269 6.02 7.01 -45.93
N ASP A 270 5.55 5.80 -45.62
CA ASP A 270 5.82 4.58 -46.37
C ASP A 270 4.64 4.31 -47.37
#